data_bc5e0a73ad8b725ad434f1ea9ccdf876
#
_entry.id   bc5e0a73ad8b725ad434f1ea9ccdf876
#
_cell.length_a   1.000
_cell.length_b   1.000
_cell.length_c   1.000
_cell.angle_alpha   90.00
_cell.angle_beta   90.00
_cell.angle_gamma   90.00
#
_symmetry.space_group_name_H-M   'P 1'
#
loop_
_entity.id
_entity.type
_entity.pdbx_description
1 polymer ?
#
loop_
_entity_poly.entity_id
_entity_poly.type
_entity_poly.pdbx_seq_one_letter_code
_entity_poly.pdbx_strand_id
1 'polypeptide(L)'
;NDSDNEQTMNLATAPYLQQSATWPSEGEHILAHYDDSTVVVYQAYRPAIGLHALEHGRFGGPDFSFTRMSWIKPNFLWMMYRCGWATKAGQEVILGLRIRRTFFESLLDAAVPSTFNPRLYAGLPEWQQAVATSEVRQQWDPDHAPSGAKLPLRAIQLGLRGKLLRRFATEELLEVIDMTSFVIEQRAHAQDGNPKLMTPVERVYVRLDRKNCAPENSV
;
A
#
# COMPACT_ATOMS: atom_id res chain seq x y z
N ASN A 1 -16.77 12.73 32.88
CA ASN A 1 -15.59 13.24 32.18
C ASN A 1 -15.05 12.14 31.28
N ASP A 2 -15.72 11.93 30.16
CA ASP A 2 -15.19 11.13 29.07
C ASP A 2 -14.17 12.01 28.34
N SER A 3 -12.92 11.81 28.67
CA SER A 3 -11.83 12.32 27.82
C SER A 3 -11.78 11.38 26.61
N ASP A 4 -12.47 11.74 25.54
CA ASP A 4 -12.26 11.17 24.22
C ASP A 4 -10.78 11.35 23.89
N ASN A 5 -10.03 10.28 24.05
CA ASN A 5 -8.66 10.19 23.57
C ASN A 5 -8.76 10.01 22.04
N GLU A 6 -9.01 11.12 21.34
CA GLU A 6 -8.87 11.16 19.88
C GLU A 6 -7.42 10.82 19.56
N GLN A 7 -7.18 9.55 19.30
CA GLN A 7 -5.87 9.09 18.88
C GLN A 7 -5.60 9.69 17.50
N THR A 8 -4.88 10.81 17.49
CA THR A 8 -4.53 11.52 16.27
C THR A 8 -3.79 10.58 15.34
N MET A 9 -4.29 10.42 14.11
CA MET A 9 -3.67 9.59 13.09
C MET A 9 -2.20 10.03 12.86
N ASN A 10 -1.26 9.14 13.12
CA ASN A 10 0.17 9.41 12.95
C ASN A 10 0.61 9.32 11.47
N LEU A 11 0.00 10.16 10.63
CA LEU A 11 0.30 10.22 9.20
C LEU A 11 0.06 11.64 8.69
N ALA A 12 1.07 12.25 8.10
CA ALA A 12 0.95 13.60 7.53
C ALA A 12 -0.01 13.60 6.34
N THR A 13 -0.90 14.59 6.32
CA THR A 13 -1.87 14.81 5.26
C THR A 13 -1.70 16.20 4.63
N ALA A 14 -2.15 16.36 3.40
CA ALA A 14 -2.15 17.63 2.69
C ALA A 14 -3.34 17.70 1.71
N PRO A 15 -3.74 18.90 1.26
CA PRO A 15 -4.78 19.05 0.26
C PRO A 15 -4.46 18.25 -1.01
N TYR A 16 -5.39 17.40 -1.43
CA TYR A 16 -5.21 16.55 -2.61
C TYR A 16 -4.87 17.36 -3.87
N LEU A 17 -5.57 18.48 -4.11
CA LEU A 17 -5.35 19.28 -5.31
C LEU A 17 -3.93 19.85 -5.39
N GLN A 18 -3.33 20.21 -4.25
CA GLN A 18 -1.95 20.71 -4.21
C GLN A 18 -0.95 19.57 -4.53
N GLN A 19 -1.19 18.40 -3.99
CA GLN A 19 -0.32 17.24 -4.22
C GLN A 19 -0.41 16.78 -5.68
N SER A 20 -1.62 16.54 -6.18
CA SER A 20 -1.84 16.01 -7.52
C SER A 20 -1.31 16.91 -8.63
N ALA A 21 -1.24 18.22 -8.39
CA ALA A 21 -0.64 19.17 -9.33
C ALA A 21 0.87 18.93 -9.55
N THR A 22 1.55 18.25 -8.64
CA THR A 22 2.99 17.95 -8.72
C THR A 22 3.28 16.54 -9.25
N TRP A 23 2.27 15.70 -9.40
CA TRP A 23 2.44 14.31 -9.84
C TRP A 23 2.47 14.19 -11.36
N PRO A 24 3.07 13.10 -11.89
CA PRO A 24 2.91 12.75 -13.30
C PRO A 24 1.43 12.59 -13.66
N SER A 25 1.08 12.92 -14.90
CA SER A 25 -0.30 12.83 -15.38
C SER A 25 -0.65 11.46 -15.98
N GLU A 26 0.36 10.67 -16.34
CA GLU A 26 0.20 9.38 -17.02
C GLU A 26 1.37 8.43 -16.72
N GLY A 27 1.21 7.17 -17.10
CA GLY A 27 2.24 6.16 -17.02
C GLY A 27 2.35 5.48 -15.66
N GLU A 28 3.36 4.61 -15.54
CA GLU A 28 3.62 3.78 -14.36
C GLU A 28 4.53 4.51 -13.38
N HIS A 29 3.95 4.99 -12.29
CA HIS A 29 4.68 5.67 -11.21
C HIS A 29 4.19 5.16 -9.86
N ILE A 30 5.12 4.85 -8.95
CA ILE A 30 4.77 4.52 -7.58
C ILE A 30 4.61 5.84 -6.81
N LEU A 31 3.37 6.20 -6.48
CA LEU A 31 3.09 7.27 -5.53
C LEU A 31 3.03 6.66 -4.13
N ALA A 32 3.78 7.20 -3.19
CA ALA A 32 3.84 6.67 -1.84
C ALA A 32 4.15 7.76 -0.81
N HIS A 33 3.68 7.52 0.42
CA HIS A 33 4.14 8.23 1.61
C HIS A 33 5.39 7.52 2.12
N TYR A 34 6.54 8.19 2.06
CA TYR A 34 7.80 7.59 2.48
C TYR A 34 8.81 8.63 2.96
N ASP A 35 9.74 8.16 3.77
CA ASP A 35 10.94 8.89 4.19
C ASP A 35 12.20 8.04 3.90
N ASP A 36 13.32 8.38 4.53
CA ASP A 36 14.59 7.67 4.30
C ASP A 36 14.56 6.22 4.79
N SER A 37 13.72 5.89 5.77
CA SER A 37 13.71 4.60 6.46
C SER A 37 12.41 3.80 6.30
N THR A 38 11.30 4.44 5.98
CA THR A 38 9.98 3.81 5.96
C THR A 38 9.15 4.14 4.73
N VAL A 39 8.20 3.26 4.43
CA VAL A 39 7.13 3.45 3.44
C VAL A 39 5.80 3.06 4.08
N VAL A 40 4.75 3.83 3.82
CA VAL A 40 3.38 3.46 4.22
C VAL A 40 2.68 2.83 3.04
N VAL A 41 2.08 1.66 3.27
CA VAL A 41 1.20 0.97 2.33
C VAL A 41 -0.17 0.79 2.95
N TYR A 42 -1.20 0.56 2.14
CA TYR A 42 -2.58 0.53 2.60
C TYR A 42 -3.22 -0.83 2.34
N GLN A 43 -4.06 -1.25 3.29
CA GLN A 43 -4.97 -2.37 3.17
C GLN A 43 -6.30 -2.06 3.83
N ALA A 44 -7.36 -2.73 3.38
CA ALA A 44 -8.69 -2.66 3.96
C ALA A 44 -9.17 -4.05 4.30
N TYR A 45 -9.68 -4.23 5.51
CA TYR A 45 -10.11 -5.51 6.03
C TYR A 45 -11.48 -5.43 6.74
N ARG A 46 -12.13 -6.57 6.88
CA ARG A 46 -13.26 -6.72 7.80
C ARG A 46 -12.81 -6.50 9.25
N PRO A 47 -13.73 -6.10 10.16
CA PRO A 47 -13.36 -5.76 11.55
C PRO A 47 -12.55 -6.83 12.28
N ALA A 48 -12.89 -8.12 12.12
CA ALA A 48 -12.18 -9.22 12.81
C ALA A 48 -10.66 -9.25 12.49
N ILE A 49 -10.25 -8.86 11.30
CA ILE A 49 -8.83 -8.79 10.90
C ILE A 49 -8.23 -7.42 11.23
N GLY A 50 -8.92 -6.34 10.85
CA GLY A 50 -8.40 -4.98 11.00
C GLY A 50 -8.23 -4.57 12.45
N LEU A 51 -9.21 -4.81 13.30
CA LEU A 51 -9.14 -4.47 14.73
C LEU A 51 -8.09 -5.31 15.45
N HIS A 52 -7.95 -6.60 15.11
CA HIS A 52 -6.88 -7.42 15.64
C HIS A 52 -5.49 -6.86 15.31
N ALA A 53 -5.29 -6.42 14.06
CA ALA A 53 -4.02 -5.82 13.65
C ALA A 53 -3.71 -4.52 14.40
N LEU A 54 -4.73 -3.67 14.62
CA LEU A 54 -4.60 -2.43 15.39
C LEU A 54 -4.27 -2.71 16.86
N GLU A 55 -4.91 -3.68 17.49
CA GLU A 55 -4.70 -4.05 18.88
C GLU A 55 -3.29 -4.63 19.11
N HIS A 56 -2.79 -5.45 18.18
CA HIS A 56 -1.54 -6.19 18.35
C HIS A 56 -0.34 -5.57 17.62
N GLY A 57 -0.54 -4.54 16.81
CA GLY A 57 0.51 -3.92 15.99
C GLY A 57 1.08 -4.85 14.91
N ARG A 58 0.37 -5.91 14.57
CA ARG A 58 0.77 -6.94 13.58
C ARG A 58 -0.43 -7.74 13.10
N PHE A 59 -0.31 -8.38 11.95
CA PHE A 59 -1.31 -9.34 11.50
C PHE A 59 -1.15 -10.70 12.18
N GLY A 60 -2.26 -11.38 12.35
CA GLY A 60 -2.33 -12.70 12.96
C GLY A 60 -3.74 -13.01 13.45
N GLY A 61 -3.82 -13.88 14.46
CA GLY A 61 -5.10 -14.34 15.00
C GLY A 61 -5.81 -15.36 14.11
N PRO A 62 -7.02 -15.80 14.50
CA PRO A 62 -7.71 -16.90 13.83
C PRO A 62 -8.27 -16.53 12.46
N ASP A 63 -8.46 -15.23 12.18
CA ASP A 63 -9.15 -14.74 10.98
C ASP A 63 -8.20 -14.35 9.85
N PHE A 64 -6.92 -14.06 10.15
CA PHE A 64 -5.92 -13.71 9.13
C PHE A 64 -5.32 -14.97 8.51
N SER A 65 -5.36 -15.07 7.18
CA SER A 65 -4.81 -16.23 6.46
C SER A 65 -3.42 -15.94 5.92
N PHE A 66 -2.42 -16.70 6.39
CA PHE A 66 -1.06 -16.70 5.85
C PHE A 66 -0.90 -17.57 4.59
N THR A 67 -1.94 -18.30 4.19
CA THR A 67 -1.94 -19.15 2.99
C THR A 67 -2.55 -18.48 1.76
N ARG A 68 -3.20 -17.33 1.94
CA ARG A 68 -3.74 -16.49 0.87
C ARG A 68 -2.79 -15.36 0.56
N MET A 69 -2.68 -15.00 -0.73
CA MET A 69 -1.95 -13.80 -1.13
C MET A 69 -2.60 -12.55 -0.55
N SER A 70 -1.78 -11.70 0.06
CA SER A 70 -2.20 -10.41 0.62
C SER A 70 -1.66 -9.28 -0.24
N TRP A 71 -2.52 -8.36 -0.66
CA TRP A 71 -2.18 -7.28 -1.58
C TRP A 71 -1.99 -5.96 -0.84
N ILE A 72 -0.83 -5.35 -1.00
CA ILE A 72 -0.49 -4.04 -0.45
C ILE A 72 -0.48 -2.98 -1.55
N LYS A 73 -0.88 -1.76 -1.21
CA LYS A 73 -1.00 -0.63 -2.13
C LYS A 73 -0.34 0.60 -1.54
N PRO A 74 0.74 1.12 -2.13
CA PRO A 74 1.35 2.37 -1.66
C PRO A 74 0.54 3.62 -2.03
N ASN A 75 -0.35 3.55 -3.01
CA ASN A 75 -1.20 4.64 -3.45
C ASN A 75 -2.52 4.66 -2.67
N PHE A 76 -2.79 5.77 -1.98
CA PHE A 76 -3.99 5.92 -1.14
C PHE A 76 -5.28 5.90 -1.96
N LEU A 77 -5.36 6.66 -3.07
CA LEU A 77 -6.58 6.72 -3.87
C LEU A 77 -6.92 5.41 -4.57
N TRP A 78 -5.91 4.63 -4.98
CA TRP A 78 -6.15 3.28 -5.47
C TRP A 78 -6.79 2.39 -4.40
N MET A 79 -6.31 2.51 -3.15
CA MET A 79 -6.95 1.81 -2.03
C MET A 79 -8.38 2.30 -1.81
N MET A 80 -8.64 3.60 -1.88
CA MET A 80 -9.99 4.16 -1.72
C MET A 80 -10.94 3.68 -2.81
N TYR A 81 -10.52 3.67 -4.06
CA TYR A 81 -11.29 3.08 -5.15
C TYR A 81 -11.61 1.61 -4.87
N ARG A 82 -10.62 0.84 -4.42
CA ARG A 82 -10.77 -0.60 -4.19
C ARG A 82 -11.73 -0.92 -3.06
N CYS A 83 -11.72 -0.16 -1.97
CA CYS A 83 -12.60 -0.36 -0.81
C CYS A 83 -13.87 0.51 -0.84
N GLY A 84 -14.04 1.36 -1.85
CA GLY A 84 -15.16 2.30 -1.93
C GLY A 84 -15.20 3.29 -0.76
N TRP A 85 -14.05 3.84 -0.36
CA TRP A 85 -13.95 4.72 0.81
C TRP A 85 -14.55 4.08 2.07
N ALA A 86 -14.18 2.85 2.36
CA ALA A 86 -14.63 2.03 3.49
C ALA A 86 -16.13 1.63 3.46
N THR A 87 -16.76 1.64 2.29
CA THR A 87 -18.18 1.26 2.17
C THR A 87 -18.41 -0.18 1.72
N LYS A 88 -17.38 -0.84 1.14
CA LYS A 88 -17.54 -2.22 0.69
C LYS A 88 -17.49 -3.19 1.85
N ALA A 89 -18.43 -4.15 1.84
CA ALA A 89 -18.48 -5.21 2.85
C ALA A 89 -17.16 -6.00 2.88
N GLY A 90 -16.65 -6.23 4.08
CA GLY A 90 -15.36 -6.89 4.31
C GLY A 90 -14.13 -6.00 4.14
N GLN A 91 -14.31 -4.69 3.92
CA GLN A 91 -13.27 -3.69 3.71
C GLN A 91 -13.56 -2.40 4.49
N GLU A 92 -14.13 -2.54 5.68
CA GLU A 92 -14.61 -1.41 6.48
C GLU A 92 -13.53 -0.78 7.36
N VAL A 93 -12.49 -1.55 7.73
CA VAL A 93 -11.35 -1.07 8.52
C VAL A 93 -10.18 -0.76 7.60
N ILE A 94 -9.80 0.50 7.55
CA ILE A 94 -8.71 0.98 6.68
C ILE A 94 -7.45 1.14 7.50
N LEU A 95 -6.39 0.47 7.05
CA LEU A 95 -5.10 0.45 7.71
C LEU A 95 -4.03 1.13 6.86
N GLY A 96 -3.29 2.04 7.47
CA GLY A 96 -1.97 2.46 7.03
C GLY A 96 -0.91 1.59 7.71
N LEU A 97 -0.05 0.99 6.92
CA LEU A 97 0.95 0.03 7.38
C LEU A 97 2.33 0.60 7.09
N ARG A 98 3.02 1.04 8.15
CA ARG A 98 4.37 1.57 8.04
C ARG A 98 5.36 0.42 8.08
N ILE A 99 6.08 0.22 6.99
CA ILE A 99 7.06 -0.86 6.83
C ILE A 99 8.47 -0.30 6.59
N ARG A 100 9.51 -1.10 6.82
CA ARG A 100 10.88 -0.71 6.48
C ARG A 100 11.02 -0.46 4.99
N ARG A 101 11.64 0.65 4.62
CA ARG A 101 11.88 0.99 3.21
C ARG A 101 12.77 -0.04 2.52
N THR A 102 13.78 -0.56 3.21
CA THR A 102 14.64 -1.64 2.70
C THR A 102 13.86 -2.92 2.41
N PHE A 103 12.84 -3.24 3.22
CA PHE A 103 11.96 -4.36 2.95
C PHE A 103 11.08 -4.09 1.71
N PHE A 104 10.49 -2.90 1.59
CA PHE A 104 9.73 -2.51 0.40
C PHE A 104 10.57 -2.61 -0.88
N GLU A 105 11.84 -2.18 -0.83
CA GLU A 105 12.80 -2.36 -1.93
C GLU A 105 13.00 -3.83 -2.29
N SER A 106 13.14 -4.70 -1.29
CA SER A 106 13.28 -6.16 -1.52
C SER A 106 12.03 -6.77 -2.16
N LEU A 107 10.85 -6.26 -1.83
CA LEU A 107 9.60 -6.68 -2.49
C LEU A 107 9.58 -6.27 -3.96
N LEU A 108 9.98 -5.05 -4.28
CA LEU A 108 10.07 -4.57 -5.66
C LEU A 108 11.08 -5.38 -6.48
N ASP A 109 12.21 -5.76 -5.87
CA ASP A 109 13.24 -6.59 -6.52
C ASP A 109 12.77 -8.02 -6.78
N ALA A 110 11.97 -8.59 -5.89
CA ALA A 110 11.42 -9.95 -6.00
C ALA A 110 10.15 -10.04 -6.85
N ALA A 111 9.56 -8.91 -7.21
CA ALA A 111 8.25 -8.85 -7.84
C ALA A 111 8.26 -9.43 -9.27
N VAL A 112 7.31 -10.32 -9.54
CA VAL A 112 7.04 -10.89 -10.87
C VAL A 112 5.71 -10.33 -11.38
N PRO A 113 5.64 -9.80 -12.63
CA PRO A 113 4.41 -9.30 -13.20
C PRO A 113 3.30 -10.36 -13.21
N SER A 114 2.06 -9.95 -12.92
CA SER A 114 0.88 -10.81 -12.98
C SER A 114 0.49 -11.20 -14.40
N THR A 115 1.00 -10.47 -15.40
CA THR A 115 0.81 -10.76 -16.82
C THR A 115 2.14 -10.91 -17.52
N PHE A 116 2.18 -11.79 -18.55
CA PHE A 116 3.37 -12.00 -19.35
C PHE A 116 3.82 -10.70 -20.03
N ASN A 117 5.11 -10.41 -19.90
CA ASN A 117 5.75 -9.29 -20.60
C ASN A 117 6.95 -9.80 -21.44
N PRO A 118 6.84 -9.77 -22.77
CA PRO A 118 7.89 -10.28 -23.66
C PRO A 118 9.20 -9.47 -23.62
N ARG A 119 9.22 -8.31 -22.98
CA ARG A 119 10.44 -7.52 -22.76
C ARG A 119 11.25 -8.01 -21.57
N LEU A 120 10.61 -8.75 -20.64
CA LEU A 120 11.22 -9.23 -19.40
C LEU A 120 11.53 -10.71 -19.42
N TYR A 121 10.82 -11.51 -20.24
CA TYR A 121 10.92 -12.97 -20.28
C TYR A 121 11.03 -13.43 -21.72
N ALA A 122 11.90 -14.43 -21.96
CA ALA A 122 12.11 -14.99 -23.29
C ALA A 122 10.88 -15.75 -23.82
N GLY A 123 10.01 -16.23 -22.91
CA GLY A 123 8.78 -16.91 -23.29
C GLY A 123 7.84 -17.14 -22.11
N LEU A 124 6.62 -17.63 -22.42
CA LEU A 124 5.63 -17.99 -21.43
C LEU A 124 6.13 -18.98 -20.38
N PRO A 125 6.88 -20.08 -20.73
CA PRO A 125 7.35 -21.03 -19.74
C PRO A 125 8.28 -20.41 -18.69
N GLU A 126 9.18 -19.52 -19.10
CA GLU A 126 10.09 -18.83 -18.18
C GLU A 126 9.31 -17.91 -17.21
N TRP A 127 8.34 -17.14 -17.74
CA TRP A 127 7.48 -16.32 -16.91
C TRP A 127 6.62 -17.15 -15.95
N GLN A 128 6.03 -18.25 -16.41
CA GLN A 128 5.24 -19.16 -15.56
C GLN A 128 6.08 -19.75 -14.43
N GLN A 129 7.35 -20.11 -14.72
CA GLN A 129 8.28 -20.57 -13.70
C GLN A 129 8.59 -19.47 -12.68
N ALA A 130 8.83 -18.25 -13.12
CA ALA A 130 9.04 -17.10 -12.24
C ALA A 130 7.81 -16.83 -11.36
N VAL A 131 6.61 -16.88 -11.94
CA VAL A 131 5.33 -16.77 -11.22
C VAL A 131 5.18 -17.85 -10.16
N ALA A 132 5.53 -19.10 -10.48
CA ALA A 132 5.40 -20.23 -9.57
C ALA A 132 6.36 -20.15 -8.37
N THR A 133 7.55 -19.59 -8.56
CA THR A 133 8.61 -19.58 -7.55
C THR A 133 8.67 -18.28 -6.74
N SER A 134 8.24 -17.15 -7.29
CA SER A 134 8.26 -15.88 -6.57
C SER A 134 7.19 -15.78 -5.48
N GLU A 135 7.54 -15.17 -4.36
CA GLU A 135 6.60 -14.84 -3.28
C GLU A 135 5.96 -13.46 -3.44
N VAL A 136 6.36 -12.70 -4.47
CA VAL A 136 5.83 -11.35 -4.75
C VAL A 136 5.28 -11.27 -6.16
N ARG A 137 4.03 -10.85 -6.27
CA ARG A 137 3.34 -10.55 -7.52
C ARG A 137 3.22 -9.05 -7.69
N GLN A 138 3.53 -8.55 -8.89
CA GLN A 138 3.34 -7.14 -9.25
C GLN A 138 2.18 -6.99 -10.22
N GLN A 139 1.32 -6.01 -9.95
CA GLN A 139 0.23 -5.63 -10.85
C GLN A 139 0.16 -4.11 -10.96
N TRP A 140 0.08 -3.62 -12.20
CA TRP A 140 -0.20 -2.23 -12.52
C TRP A 140 -1.64 -2.11 -12.98
N ASP A 141 -2.39 -1.24 -12.32
CA ASP A 141 -3.80 -0.96 -12.62
C ASP A 141 -3.98 0.52 -12.96
N PRO A 142 -5.05 0.91 -13.64
CA PRO A 142 -5.38 2.33 -13.74
C PRO A 142 -5.53 2.94 -12.36
N ASP A 143 -4.89 4.08 -12.11
CA ASP A 143 -5.19 4.90 -10.94
C ASP A 143 -6.54 5.59 -11.11
N HIS A 144 -7.09 6.11 -10.04
CA HIS A 144 -8.43 6.68 -10.01
C HIS A 144 -8.42 8.05 -9.31
N ALA A 145 -9.21 8.95 -9.84
CA ALA A 145 -9.52 10.22 -9.20
C ALA A 145 -10.36 10.00 -7.93
N PRO A 146 -10.51 11.00 -7.05
CA PRO A 146 -11.32 10.89 -5.84
C PRO A 146 -12.75 10.38 -6.07
N SER A 147 -13.37 10.73 -7.19
CA SER A 147 -14.70 10.27 -7.60
C SER A 147 -14.75 8.80 -8.04
N GLY A 148 -13.59 8.18 -8.28
CA GLY A 148 -13.49 6.85 -8.87
C GLY A 148 -13.32 6.83 -10.39
N ALA A 149 -13.23 7.98 -11.05
CA ALA A 149 -12.94 8.06 -12.48
C ALA A 149 -11.54 7.54 -12.79
N LYS A 150 -11.38 6.74 -13.83
CA LYS A 150 -10.08 6.21 -14.26
C LYS A 150 -9.16 7.34 -14.74
N LEU A 151 -7.89 7.23 -14.39
CA LEU A 151 -6.83 8.13 -14.83
C LEU A 151 -5.88 7.43 -15.80
N PRO A 152 -5.17 8.22 -16.66
CA PRO A 152 -4.07 7.69 -17.48
C PRO A 152 -2.86 7.25 -16.64
N LEU A 153 -2.70 7.81 -15.43
CA LEU A 153 -1.73 7.38 -14.44
C LEU A 153 -2.03 5.95 -13.98
N ARG A 154 -1.01 5.16 -13.72
CA ARG A 154 -1.15 3.79 -13.24
C ARG A 154 -0.61 3.66 -11.83
N ALA A 155 -1.28 2.82 -11.05
CA ALA A 155 -0.92 2.52 -9.67
C ALA A 155 -0.48 1.06 -9.52
N ILE A 156 0.52 0.83 -8.66
CA ILE A 156 1.04 -0.50 -8.37
C ILE A 156 0.29 -1.13 -7.19
N GLN A 157 0.11 -2.44 -7.25
CA GLN A 157 -0.12 -3.26 -6.07
C GLN A 157 0.83 -4.46 -6.06
N LEU A 158 1.22 -4.87 -4.87
CA LEU A 158 2.10 -6.02 -4.66
C LEU A 158 1.35 -7.09 -3.87
N GLY A 159 1.26 -8.28 -4.43
CA GLY A 159 0.71 -9.47 -3.78
C GLY A 159 1.83 -10.25 -3.09
N LEU A 160 1.68 -10.49 -1.79
CA LEU A 160 2.66 -11.17 -0.96
C LEU A 160 2.14 -12.53 -0.54
N ARG A 161 3.01 -13.55 -0.57
CA ARG A 161 2.74 -14.89 -0.06
C ARG A 161 3.97 -15.48 0.63
N GLY A 162 3.80 -16.63 1.25
CA GLY A 162 4.90 -17.40 1.82
C GLY A 162 5.65 -16.69 2.94
N LYS A 163 6.96 -16.80 2.93
CA LYS A 163 7.85 -16.22 3.95
C LYS A 163 7.82 -14.70 3.94
N LEU A 164 7.74 -14.08 2.75
CA LEU A 164 7.67 -12.62 2.65
C LEU A 164 6.36 -12.06 3.21
N LEU A 165 5.23 -12.76 3.04
CA LEU A 165 3.99 -12.39 3.70
C LEU A 165 4.12 -12.46 5.24
N ARG A 166 4.75 -13.50 5.77
CA ARG A 166 4.97 -13.63 7.21
C ARG A 166 5.86 -12.51 7.76
N ARG A 167 6.96 -12.21 7.08
CA ARG A 167 7.84 -11.10 7.45
C ARG A 167 7.11 -9.77 7.42
N PHE A 168 6.37 -9.49 6.35
CA PHE A 168 5.54 -8.28 6.24
C PHE A 168 4.57 -8.16 7.42
N ALA A 169 3.87 -9.24 7.74
CA ALA A 169 2.80 -9.24 8.74
C ALA A 169 3.31 -9.04 10.18
N THR A 170 4.58 -9.29 10.45
CA THR A 170 5.14 -9.33 11.80
C THR A 170 6.40 -8.49 11.95
N GLU A 171 7.53 -8.89 11.36
CA GLU A 171 8.85 -8.33 11.63
C GLU A 171 9.07 -6.97 10.95
N GLU A 172 8.57 -6.80 9.74
CA GLU A 172 8.80 -5.62 8.90
C GLU A 172 7.74 -4.54 9.09
N LEU A 173 6.65 -4.89 9.75
CA LEU A 173 5.56 -3.97 10.09
C LEU A 173 5.92 -3.21 11.38
N LEU A 174 6.25 -1.93 11.23
CA LEU A 174 6.69 -1.08 12.32
C LEU A 174 5.53 -0.40 13.06
N GLU A 175 4.45 -0.12 12.34
CA GLU A 175 3.28 0.58 12.88
C GLU A 175 2.03 0.22 12.08
N VAL A 176 0.94 -0.01 12.78
CA VAL A 176 -0.40 -0.15 12.20
C VAL A 176 -1.19 1.10 12.56
N ILE A 177 -1.58 1.87 11.54
CA ILE A 177 -2.26 3.15 11.68
C ILE A 177 -3.74 2.96 11.38
N ASP A 178 -4.62 3.32 12.33
CA ASP A 178 -6.06 3.36 12.07
C ASP A 178 -6.40 4.58 11.23
N MET A 179 -6.84 4.36 10.01
CA MET A 179 -7.25 5.40 9.08
C MET A 179 -8.76 5.45 8.88
N THR A 180 -9.52 4.62 9.55
CA THR A 180 -10.95 4.44 9.26
C THR A 180 -11.74 5.72 9.46
N SER A 181 -11.58 6.41 10.61
CA SER A 181 -12.28 7.68 10.88
C SER A 181 -11.89 8.77 9.88
N PHE A 182 -10.61 8.90 9.56
CA PHE A 182 -10.12 9.83 8.54
C PHE A 182 -10.75 9.56 7.16
N VAL A 183 -10.79 8.29 6.73
CA VAL A 183 -11.40 7.90 5.46
C VAL A 183 -12.90 8.21 5.42
N ILE A 184 -13.62 7.94 6.50
CA ILE A 184 -15.06 8.24 6.61
C ILE A 184 -15.30 9.76 6.50
N GLU A 185 -14.49 10.56 7.17
CA GLU A 185 -14.56 12.01 7.09
C GLU A 185 -14.27 12.52 5.66
N GLN A 186 -13.15 12.08 5.07
CA GLN A 186 -12.74 12.54 3.74
C GLN A 186 -13.66 12.04 2.62
N ARG A 187 -14.39 10.96 2.82
CA ARG A 187 -15.39 10.47 1.86
C ARG A 187 -16.42 11.54 1.49
N ALA A 188 -16.80 12.40 2.42
CA ALA A 188 -17.71 13.51 2.14
C ALA A 188 -17.13 14.55 1.16
N HIS A 189 -15.81 14.54 0.97
CA HIS A 189 -15.07 15.43 0.08
C HIS A 189 -14.51 14.73 -1.16
N ALA A 190 -14.81 13.44 -1.35
CA ALA A 190 -14.28 12.60 -2.41
C ALA A 190 -14.93 12.88 -3.78
N GLN A 191 -14.84 14.14 -4.22
CA GLN A 191 -15.31 14.63 -5.51
C GLN A 191 -14.15 15.27 -6.26
N ASP A 192 -14.17 15.18 -7.57
CA ASP A 192 -13.14 15.77 -8.39
C ASP A 192 -13.17 17.28 -8.26
N GLY A 193 -12.01 17.88 -8.03
CA GLY A 193 -11.87 19.32 -7.85
C GLY A 193 -12.31 19.87 -6.47
N ASN A 194 -12.71 19.04 -5.52
CA ASN A 194 -13.09 19.53 -4.20
C ASN A 194 -11.85 20.00 -3.39
N PRO A 195 -11.73 21.29 -3.04
CA PRO A 195 -10.56 21.82 -2.35
C PRO A 195 -10.45 21.37 -0.88
N LYS A 196 -11.52 20.80 -0.30
CA LYS A 196 -11.53 20.34 1.09
C LYS A 196 -10.95 18.94 1.26
N LEU A 197 -10.77 18.18 0.16
CA LEU A 197 -10.25 16.83 0.25
C LEU A 197 -8.79 16.83 0.73
N MET A 198 -8.56 16.15 1.83
CA MET A 198 -7.22 15.86 2.38
C MET A 198 -6.86 14.40 2.11
N THR A 199 -5.62 14.16 1.74
CA THR A 199 -5.09 12.80 1.57
C THR A 199 -3.71 12.69 2.24
N PRO A 200 -3.24 11.48 2.57
CA PRO A 200 -1.86 11.32 3.00
C PRO A 200 -0.89 11.97 2.02
N VAL A 201 0.18 12.55 2.55
CA VAL A 201 1.23 13.14 1.70
C VAL A 201 1.89 12.04 0.90
N GLU A 202 1.80 12.12 -0.42
CA GLU A 202 2.41 11.15 -1.35
C GLU A 202 3.23 11.86 -2.42
N ARG A 203 4.32 11.24 -2.82
CA ARG A 203 5.18 11.69 -3.91
C ARG A 203 5.70 10.51 -4.69
N VAL A 204 6.23 10.75 -5.88
CA VAL A 204 6.84 9.69 -6.69
C VAL A 204 7.96 9.02 -5.89
N TYR A 205 7.87 7.71 -5.75
CA TYR A 205 8.84 6.91 -5.02
C TYR A 205 10.15 6.81 -5.81
N VAL A 206 11.25 7.16 -5.16
CA VAL A 206 12.60 7.02 -5.70
C VAL A 206 13.26 5.80 -5.07
N ARG A 207 13.72 4.85 -5.92
CA ARG A 207 14.43 3.65 -5.47
C ARG A 207 15.70 4.01 -4.70
N LEU A 208 16.01 3.23 -3.67
CA LEU A 208 17.30 3.35 -2.99
C LEU A 208 18.44 2.96 -3.93
N ASP A 209 19.52 3.72 -3.90
CA ASP A 209 20.73 3.36 -4.64
C ASP A 209 21.32 2.07 -4.06
N ARG A 210 21.50 1.04 -4.89
CA ARG A 210 22.04 -0.27 -4.50
C ARG A 210 23.43 -0.21 -3.86
N LYS A 211 24.15 0.91 -4.02
CA LYS A 211 25.46 1.14 -3.41
C LYS A 211 25.43 1.32 -1.89
N ASN A 212 24.27 1.64 -1.32
CA ASN A 212 24.10 1.88 0.12
C ASN A 212 23.47 0.69 0.88
N CYS A 213 23.18 -0.41 0.22
CA CYS A 213 22.65 -1.65 0.80
C CYS A 213 23.70 -2.75 0.98
N ALA A 214 24.96 -2.39 1.26
CA ALA A 214 25.94 -3.38 1.70
C ALA A 214 25.54 -3.92 3.07
N PRO A 215 25.51 -5.26 3.31
CA PRO A 215 25.28 -5.78 4.64
C PRO A 215 26.42 -5.29 5.55
N GLU A 216 26.04 -4.73 6.70
CA GLU A 216 27.00 -4.52 7.78
C GLU A 216 27.60 -5.91 8.12
N ASN A 217 28.86 -6.09 7.74
CA ASN A 217 29.61 -7.27 8.09
C ASN A 217 29.70 -7.33 9.62
N SER A 218 29.03 -8.33 10.18
CA SER A 218 29.22 -8.77 11.55
C SER A 218 30.72 -9.10 11.75
N VAL A 219 31.36 -8.36 12.62
CA VAL A 219 32.63 -8.75 13.25
C VAL A 219 32.33 -9.55 14.51
#